data_2529f6f2b53c98ea1879088eabd9ad5a
#
_entry.id   2529f6f2b53c98ea1879088eabd9ad5a
#
_cell.length_a   1.000
_cell.length_b   1.000
_cell.length_c   1.000
_cell.angle_alpha   90.00
_cell.angle_beta   90.00
_cell.angle_gamma   90.00
#
_symmetry.space_group_name_H-M   'P 1'
#
loop_
_entity.id
_entity.type
_entity.pdbx_description
1 polymer ?
#
loop_
_entity_poly.entity_id
_entity_poly.type
_entity_poly.pdbx_seq_one_letter_code
_entity_poly.pdbx_strand_id
1 'polypeptide(L)'
;YSTLSLKDPKSEAMATLIELQREDIITDFALTYVADDLDTANNTRSTLEGLAVVSEVKTPTDYLPVDQTENLYILEDARFFLDSLFAPPPAMAIWDDADLLLMLSRINTSLLETRQNAARTPAINPNSPELQASLSRLQTAVSDLQKASLATRVLYSDLIVPPIKSEIEWLKTALSAEQVTLERLPLALQERLIAKNGRVVVTITPAENVVPVDAMRRFTADVM
;
A
#
# COMPACT_ATOMS: atom_id res chain seq x y z
N TYR A 1 31.26 -0.84 24.98
CA TYR A 1 31.38 -2.26 24.63
C TYR A 1 30.07 -2.67 23.99
N SER A 2 30.11 -3.10 22.69
CA SER A 2 28.95 -3.70 22.03
C SER A 2 28.80 -5.14 22.51
N THR A 3 27.61 -5.55 22.90
CA THR A 3 27.30 -6.96 23.22
C THR A 3 27.55 -7.90 22.05
N LEU A 4 27.57 -7.39 20.83
CA LEU A 4 27.88 -8.13 19.59
C LEU A 4 29.36 -8.53 19.51
N SER A 5 30.26 -7.73 20.05
CA SER A 5 31.70 -8.05 20.09
C SER A 5 32.04 -9.24 21.01
N LEU A 6 31.09 -9.69 21.82
CA LEU A 6 31.22 -10.85 22.72
C LEU A 6 30.68 -12.15 22.10
N LYS A 7 30.06 -12.08 20.89
CA LYS A 7 29.55 -13.27 20.20
C LYS A 7 30.62 -13.86 19.28
N ASP A 8 30.58 -15.19 19.12
CA ASP A 8 31.50 -15.89 18.20
C ASP A 8 31.25 -15.41 16.76
N PRO A 9 32.22 -14.73 16.12
CA PRO A 9 32.10 -14.22 14.75
C PRO A 9 31.94 -15.34 13.69
N LYS A 10 32.16 -16.60 14.05
CA LYS A 10 32.00 -17.77 13.17
C LYS A 10 30.61 -18.40 13.29
N SER A 11 29.75 -17.95 14.21
CA SER A 11 28.39 -18.45 14.29
C SER A 11 27.58 -18.06 13.05
N GLU A 12 26.69 -18.93 12.60
CA GLU A 12 25.80 -18.69 11.45
C GLU A 12 25.01 -17.37 11.61
N ALA A 13 24.51 -17.11 12.84
CA ALA A 13 23.80 -15.88 13.15
C ALA A 13 24.66 -14.62 12.97
N MET A 14 25.95 -14.68 13.32
CA MET A 14 26.87 -13.55 13.12
C MET A 14 27.26 -13.39 11.65
N ALA A 15 27.42 -14.50 10.91
CA ALA A 15 27.67 -14.44 9.47
C ALA A 15 26.49 -13.78 8.73
N THR A 16 25.27 -14.19 9.03
CA THR A 16 24.04 -13.60 8.47
C THR A 16 23.91 -12.12 8.84
N LEU A 17 24.20 -11.76 10.10
CA LEU A 17 24.15 -10.36 10.55
C LEU A 17 25.17 -9.50 9.77
N ILE A 18 26.39 -9.97 9.60
CA ILE A 18 27.44 -9.27 8.85
C ILE A 18 27.05 -9.14 7.37
N GLU A 19 26.41 -10.14 6.79
CA GLU A 19 25.91 -10.10 5.42
C GLU A 19 24.80 -9.04 5.27
N LEU A 20 23.81 -9.03 6.17
CA LEU A 20 22.74 -8.03 6.19
C LEU A 20 23.27 -6.60 6.41
N GLN A 21 24.32 -6.43 7.21
CA GLN A 21 24.98 -5.13 7.39
C GLN A 21 25.73 -4.68 6.13
N ARG A 22 26.33 -5.60 5.37
CA ARG A 22 27.01 -5.26 4.12
C ARG A 22 26.05 -4.85 3.00
N GLU A 23 24.82 -5.35 3.06
CA GLU A 23 23.75 -5.02 2.10
C GLU A 23 22.95 -3.78 2.53
N ASP A 24 23.39 -3.04 3.55
CA ASP A 24 22.73 -1.86 4.12
C ASP A 24 21.28 -2.10 4.58
N ILE A 25 20.91 -3.38 4.79
CA ILE A 25 19.54 -3.76 5.21
C ILE A 25 19.34 -3.49 6.70
N ILE A 26 20.38 -3.60 7.52
CA ILE A 26 20.34 -3.41 8.98
C ILE A 26 21.54 -2.61 9.46
N THR A 27 21.28 -1.52 10.18
CA THR A 27 22.30 -0.82 10.97
C THR A 27 22.10 -1.16 12.44
N ASP A 28 23.14 -1.68 13.11
CA ASP A 28 23.06 -2.06 14.53
C ASP A 28 23.03 -0.86 15.47
N PHE A 29 23.37 0.30 14.99
CA PHE A 29 23.53 1.51 15.79
C PHE A 29 22.69 2.63 15.20
N ALA A 30 21.81 3.15 16.03
CA ALA A 30 21.13 4.40 15.80
C ALA A 30 21.24 5.24 17.07
N LEU A 31 21.47 6.52 16.92
CA LEU A 31 21.36 7.46 18.02
C LEU A 31 19.88 7.82 18.17
N THR A 32 19.38 7.71 19.40
CA THR A 32 18.03 8.17 19.71
C THR A 32 18.11 9.51 20.42
N TYR A 33 17.52 10.53 19.83
CA TYR A 33 17.34 11.85 20.41
C TYR A 33 15.87 12.05 20.77
N VAL A 34 15.59 12.73 21.86
CA VAL A 34 14.22 13.06 22.28
C VAL A 34 14.04 14.57 22.15
N ALA A 35 13.29 14.97 21.14
CA ALA A 35 12.92 16.38 20.93
C ALA A 35 11.74 16.77 21.83
N ASP A 36 11.64 18.05 22.16
CA ASP A 36 10.57 18.54 23.04
C ASP A 36 9.19 18.52 22.35
N ASP A 37 9.18 18.67 21.02
CA ASP A 37 7.98 18.61 20.19
C ASP A 37 8.33 18.19 18.75
N LEU A 38 7.30 18.06 17.90
CA LEU A 38 7.42 17.63 16.52
C LEU A 38 8.15 18.67 15.63
N ASP A 39 7.94 19.95 15.88
CA ASP A 39 8.59 21.03 15.13
C ASP A 39 10.09 21.05 15.41
N THR A 40 10.48 20.88 16.67
CA THR A 40 11.89 20.72 17.07
C THR A 40 12.50 19.48 16.43
N ALA A 41 11.78 18.36 16.38
CA ALA A 41 12.23 17.14 15.73
C ALA A 41 12.49 17.35 14.22
N ASN A 42 11.57 17.99 13.52
CA ASN A 42 11.70 18.26 12.08
C ASN A 42 12.83 19.27 11.78
N ASN A 43 13.01 20.29 12.63
CA ASN A 43 14.13 21.22 12.52
C ASN A 43 15.48 20.51 12.74
N THR A 44 15.54 19.63 13.74
CA THR A 44 16.72 18.80 14.01
C THR A 44 17.02 17.90 12.81
N ARG A 45 16.01 17.27 12.23
CA ARG A 45 16.14 16.47 11.02
C ARG A 45 16.80 17.27 9.90
N SER A 46 16.25 18.45 9.56
CA SER A 46 16.76 19.30 8.49
C SER A 46 18.22 19.71 8.67
N THR A 47 18.65 19.85 9.92
CA THR A 47 20.04 20.19 10.28
C THR A 47 20.95 18.97 10.12
N LEU A 48 20.53 17.80 10.60
CA LEU A 48 21.35 16.60 10.68
C LEU A 48 21.45 15.87 9.32
N GLU A 49 20.43 15.91 8.47
CA GLU A 49 20.48 15.32 7.11
C GLU A 49 21.57 15.95 6.21
N GLY A 50 22.03 17.18 6.56
CA GLY A 50 23.14 17.83 5.87
C GLY A 50 24.53 17.33 6.28
N LEU A 51 24.64 16.50 7.31
CA LEU A 51 25.91 15.98 7.82
C LEU A 51 26.35 14.73 7.06
N ALA A 52 27.59 14.71 6.59
CA ALA A 52 28.15 13.55 5.86
C ALA A 52 28.22 12.26 6.70
N VAL A 53 28.18 12.38 8.03
CA VAL A 53 28.22 11.25 8.97
C VAL A 53 26.84 10.62 9.23
N VAL A 54 25.78 11.23 8.73
CA VAL A 54 24.39 10.81 8.92
C VAL A 54 23.86 10.23 7.61
N SER A 55 23.30 9.03 7.66
CA SER A 55 22.64 8.39 6.53
C SER A 55 21.16 8.73 6.46
N GLU A 56 20.49 8.70 7.61
CA GLU A 56 19.05 8.90 7.69
C GLU A 56 18.66 9.50 9.05
N VAL A 57 17.68 10.38 9.05
CA VAL A 57 17.05 10.88 10.29
C VAL A 57 15.55 10.59 10.21
N LYS A 58 15.06 9.73 11.10
CA LYS A 58 13.64 9.38 11.20
C LYS A 58 12.97 10.13 12.33
N THR A 59 11.88 10.80 11.99
CA THR A 59 10.96 11.45 12.92
C THR A 59 9.60 10.76 12.90
N PRO A 60 8.67 11.05 13.80
CA PRO A 60 7.32 10.50 13.74
C PRO A 60 6.58 10.76 12.42
N THR A 61 6.89 11.85 11.71
CA THR A 61 6.28 12.18 10.42
C THR A 61 6.64 11.21 9.30
N ASP A 62 7.78 10.50 9.41
CA ASP A 62 8.21 9.52 8.40
C ASP A 62 7.38 8.24 8.39
N TYR A 63 6.54 8.05 9.41
CA TYR A 63 5.57 6.96 9.47
C TYR A 63 4.23 7.32 8.83
N LEU A 64 4.10 8.55 8.35
CA LEU A 64 2.93 8.99 7.60
C LEU A 64 3.18 8.80 6.09
N PRO A 65 2.15 8.40 5.32
CA PRO A 65 2.27 8.36 3.87
C PRO A 65 2.65 9.73 3.30
N VAL A 66 3.55 9.75 2.35
CA VAL A 66 3.88 10.96 1.59
C VAL A 66 2.78 11.29 0.59
N ASP A 67 2.69 12.55 0.18
CA ASP A 67 1.76 13.04 -0.86
C ASP A 67 0.28 12.68 -0.62
N GLN A 68 -0.13 12.58 0.66
CA GLN A 68 -1.49 12.17 1.03
C GLN A 68 -2.55 13.06 0.39
N THR A 69 -2.33 14.36 0.33
CA THR A 69 -3.33 15.30 -0.22
C THR A 69 -3.61 15.03 -1.69
N GLU A 70 -2.56 14.81 -2.49
CA GLU A 70 -2.69 14.50 -3.91
C GLU A 70 -3.33 13.13 -4.12
N ASN A 71 -2.88 12.12 -3.38
CA ASN A 71 -3.43 10.77 -3.45
C ASN A 71 -4.90 10.71 -3.03
N LEU A 72 -5.30 11.42 -1.99
CA LEU A 72 -6.70 11.51 -1.55
C LEU A 72 -7.58 12.19 -2.59
N TYR A 73 -7.08 13.23 -3.26
CA TYR A 73 -7.79 13.89 -4.35
C TYR A 73 -8.04 12.92 -5.53
N ILE A 74 -7.03 12.14 -5.91
CA ILE A 74 -7.17 11.10 -6.94
C ILE A 74 -8.22 10.04 -6.54
N LEU A 75 -8.23 9.63 -5.26
CA LEU A 75 -9.21 8.68 -4.74
C LEU A 75 -10.64 9.25 -4.75
N GLU A 76 -10.80 10.53 -4.43
CA GLU A 76 -12.09 11.21 -4.47
C GLU A 76 -12.63 11.30 -5.91
N ASP A 77 -11.79 11.68 -6.87
CA ASP A 77 -12.15 11.66 -8.29
C ASP A 77 -12.54 10.26 -8.76
N ALA A 78 -11.74 9.25 -8.42
CA ALA A 78 -12.05 7.87 -8.76
C ALA A 78 -13.38 7.42 -8.14
N ARG A 79 -13.66 7.78 -6.89
CA ARG A 79 -14.92 7.51 -6.21
C ARG A 79 -16.10 8.14 -6.93
N PHE A 80 -15.97 9.39 -7.36
CA PHE A 80 -17.01 10.09 -8.10
C PHE A 80 -17.39 9.36 -9.41
N PHE A 81 -16.40 8.89 -10.16
CA PHE A 81 -16.63 8.13 -11.39
C PHE A 81 -17.26 6.75 -11.15
N LEU A 82 -16.96 6.15 -10.00
CA LEU A 82 -17.41 4.80 -9.65
C LEU A 82 -18.64 4.77 -8.75
N ASP A 83 -19.21 5.94 -8.41
CA ASP A 83 -20.33 6.05 -7.47
C ASP A 83 -21.53 5.18 -7.85
N SER A 84 -21.79 5.04 -9.16
CA SER A 84 -22.85 4.16 -9.67
C SER A 84 -22.67 2.69 -9.35
N LEU A 85 -21.41 2.22 -9.16
CA LEU A 85 -21.12 0.85 -8.76
C LEU A 85 -21.42 0.58 -7.28
N PHE A 86 -21.46 1.65 -6.46
CA PHE A 86 -21.68 1.56 -5.02
C PHE A 86 -23.14 1.77 -4.64
N ALA A 87 -23.98 2.08 -5.62
CA ALA A 87 -25.42 2.17 -5.40
C ALA A 87 -25.95 0.80 -4.91
N PRO A 88 -26.85 0.78 -3.92
CA PRO A 88 -27.43 -0.47 -3.48
C PRO A 88 -28.13 -1.15 -4.68
N PRO A 89 -27.92 -2.45 -4.89
CA PRO A 89 -28.63 -3.15 -5.94
C PRO A 89 -30.12 -2.99 -5.71
N PRO A 90 -30.93 -2.90 -6.77
CA PRO A 90 -32.37 -2.90 -6.64
C PRO A 90 -32.77 -4.14 -5.83
N ALA A 91 -33.80 -3.98 -4.96
CA ALA A 91 -34.27 -5.06 -4.10
C ALA A 91 -34.38 -6.35 -4.92
N MET A 92 -33.74 -7.41 -4.44
CA MET A 92 -33.58 -8.66 -5.18
C MET A 92 -34.97 -9.22 -5.52
N ALA A 93 -35.43 -8.95 -6.75
CA ALA A 93 -36.43 -9.77 -7.39
C ALA A 93 -35.82 -11.18 -7.55
N ILE A 94 -36.61 -12.20 -7.34
CA ILE A 94 -36.22 -13.55 -7.73
C ILE A 94 -36.05 -13.50 -9.26
N TRP A 95 -34.80 -13.54 -9.70
CA TRP A 95 -34.45 -13.46 -11.11
C TRP A 95 -35.02 -14.69 -11.82
N ASP A 96 -35.90 -14.48 -12.75
CA ASP A 96 -36.34 -15.55 -13.63
C ASP A 96 -35.33 -15.80 -14.76
N ASP A 97 -35.60 -16.81 -15.57
CA ASP A 97 -34.70 -17.16 -16.68
C ASP A 97 -34.55 -16.03 -17.72
N ALA A 98 -35.64 -15.28 -17.93
CA ALA A 98 -35.67 -14.17 -18.88
C ALA A 98 -34.80 -13.00 -18.36
N ASP A 99 -34.85 -12.71 -17.07
CA ASP A 99 -34.03 -11.70 -16.42
C ASP A 99 -32.52 -12.04 -16.53
N LEU A 100 -32.15 -13.29 -16.26
CA LEU A 100 -30.77 -13.75 -16.38
C LEU A 100 -30.25 -13.66 -17.82
N LEU A 101 -31.08 -14.05 -18.80
CA LEU A 101 -30.75 -13.93 -20.21
C LEU A 101 -30.60 -12.47 -20.66
N LEU A 102 -31.48 -11.59 -20.18
CA LEU A 102 -31.39 -10.16 -20.45
C LEU A 102 -30.10 -9.56 -19.88
N MET A 103 -29.71 -9.94 -18.65
CA MET A 103 -28.45 -9.51 -18.06
C MET A 103 -27.26 -9.98 -18.85
N LEU A 104 -27.19 -11.26 -19.23
CA LEU A 104 -26.11 -11.79 -20.05
C LEU A 104 -26.02 -11.07 -21.39
N SER A 105 -27.16 -10.72 -21.99
CA SER A 105 -27.21 -9.91 -23.22
C SER A 105 -26.61 -8.52 -23.01
N ARG A 106 -26.95 -7.83 -21.91
CA ARG A 106 -26.39 -6.53 -21.56
C ARG A 106 -24.88 -6.61 -21.34
N ILE A 107 -24.40 -7.62 -20.61
CA ILE A 107 -22.95 -7.85 -20.40
C ILE A 107 -22.26 -8.02 -21.75
N ASN A 108 -22.82 -8.82 -22.66
CA ASN A 108 -22.25 -9.04 -23.98
C ASN A 108 -22.16 -7.73 -24.79
N THR A 109 -23.20 -6.91 -24.75
CA THR A 109 -23.22 -5.59 -25.38
C THR A 109 -22.15 -4.68 -24.80
N SER A 110 -22.05 -4.58 -23.47
CA SER A 110 -21.04 -3.77 -22.79
C SER A 110 -19.61 -4.23 -23.08
N LEU A 111 -19.38 -5.53 -23.23
CA LEU A 111 -18.06 -6.07 -23.64
C LEU A 111 -17.68 -5.62 -25.06
N LEU A 112 -18.65 -5.62 -25.99
CA LEU A 112 -18.42 -5.13 -27.35
C LEU A 112 -18.12 -3.62 -27.37
N GLU A 113 -18.88 -2.84 -26.62
CA GLU A 113 -18.65 -1.38 -26.47
C GLU A 113 -17.30 -1.10 -25.82
N THR A 114 -16.92 -1.83 -24.76
CA THR A 114 -15.62 -1.69 -24.11
C THR A 114 -14.49 -1.99 -25.09
N ARG A 115 -14.61 -3.02 -25.89
CA ARG A 115 -13.63 -3.34 -26.93
C ARG A 115 -13.48 -2.24 -27.98
N GLN A 116 -14.58 -1.62 -28.37
CA GLN A 116 -14.58 -0.49 -29.32
C GLN A 116 -14.00 0.78 -28.68
N ASN A 117 -14.34 1.05 -27.43
CA ASN A 117 -13.88 2.23 -26.71
C ASN A 117 -12.42 2.13 -26.25
N ALA A 118 -11.93 0.93 -25.90
CA ALA A 118 -10.51 0.71 -25.58
C ALA A 118 -9.60 1.16 -26.72
N ALA A 119 -10.05 1.00 -27.97
CA ALA A 119 -9.33 1.52 -29.15
C ALA A 119 -9.24 3.06 -29.21
N ARG A 120 -10.04 3.77 -28.41
CA ARG A 120 -10.11 5.25 -28.39
C ARG A 120 -9.47 5.87 -27.14
N THR A 121 -9.09 5.05 -26.15
CA THR A 121 -8.54 5.53 -24.87
C THR A 121 -7.01 5.44 -24.87
N PRO A 122 -6.27 6.56 -24.91
CA PRO A 122 -4.80 6.54 -25.03
C PRO A 122 -4.06 5.82 -23.89
N ALA A 123 -4.66 5.78 -22.70
CA ALA A 123 -4.07 5.15 -21.52
C ALA A 123 -4.13 3.60 -21.53
N ILE A 124 -4.98 3.03 -22.39
CA ILE A 124 -5.13 1.57 -22.50
C ILE A 124 -4.56 1.16 -23.85
N ASN A 125 -3.56 0.29 -23.88
CA ASN A 125 -3.11 -0.30 -25.14
C ASN A 125 -4.17 -1.29 -25.65
N PRO A 126 -5.04 -0.90 -26.61
CA PRO A 126 -6.14 -1.74 -27.10
C PRO A 126 -5.64 -3.00 -27.81
N ASN A 127 -4.38 -2.97 -28.24
CA ASN A 127 -3.73 -4.06 -28.96
C ASN A 127 -2.93 -4.99 -28.06
N SER A 128 -3.01 -4.83 -26.72
CA SER A 128 -2.41 -5.81 -25.80
C SER A 128 -2.99 -7.20 -26.07
N PRO A 129 -2.18 -8.19 -26.47
CA PRO A 129 -2.64 -9.56 -26.75
C PRO A 129 -3.35 -10.17 -25.53
N GLU A 130 -2.90 -9.82 -24.33
CA GLU A 130 -3.46 -10.30 -23.06
C GLU A 130 -4.87 -9.76 -22.82
N LEU A 131 -5.09 -8.46 -23.06
CA LEU A 131 -6.41 -7.84 -22.93
C LEU A 131 -7.38 -8.42 -23.97
N GLN A 132 -6.97 -8.53 -25.23
CA GLN A 132 -7.78 -9.10 -26.28
C GLN A 132 -8.13 -10.56 -26.02
N ALA A 133 -7.18 -11.36 -25.54
CA ALA A 133 -7.42 -12.76 -25.15
C ALA A 133 -8.39 -12.85 -23.96
N SER A 134 -8.29 -11.97 -22.98
CA SER A 134 -9.17 -11.94 -21.81
C SER A 134 -10.59 -11.55 -22.18
N LEU A 135 -10.76 -10.51 -22.99
CA LEU A 135 -12.07 -10.08 -23.51
C LEU A 135 -12.72 -11.17 -24.36
N SER A 136 -11.95 -11.85 -25.21
CA SER A 136 -12.46 -12.94 -26.05
C SER A 136 -12.90 -14.14 -25.21
N ARG A 137 -12.14 -14.51 -24.18
CA ARG A 137 -12.51 -15.58 -23.24
C ARG A 137 -13.79 -15.24 -22.48
N LEU A 138 -13.91 -14.01 -21.99
CA LEU A 138 -15.10 -13.56 -21.29
C LEU A 138 -16.33 -13.55 -22.21
N GLN A 139 -16.19 -13.07 -23.44
CA GLN A 139 -17.26 -13.09 -24.43
C GLN A 139 -17.73 -14.51 -24.76
N THR A 140 -16.80 -15.46 -24.92
CA THR A 140 -17.12 -16.87 -25.14
C THR A 140 -17.88 -17.42 -23.93
N ALA A 141 -17.40 -17.20 -22.70
CA ALA A 141 -18.07 -17.68 -21.49
C ALA A 141 -19.48 -17.12 -21.33
N VAL A 142 -19.71 -15.84 -21.62
CA VAL A 142 -21.04 -15.22 -21.60
C VAL A 142 -21.96 -15.84 -22.66
N SER A 143 -21.45 -16.08 -23.87
CA SER A 143 -22.21 -16.76 -24.94
C SER A 143 -22.57 -18.21 -24.61
N ASP A 144 -21.69 -18.92 -23.94
CA ASP A 144 -21.93 -20.28 -23.50
C ASP A 144 -22.97 -20.34 -22.35
N LEU A 145 -22.92 -19.37 -21.42
CA LEU A 145 -23.95 -19.23 -20.39
C LEU A 145 -25.32 -18.88 -20.96
N GLN A 146 -25.38 -18.06 -22.01
CA GLN A 146 -26.66 -17.79 -22.71
C GLN A 146 -27.33 -19.05 -23.28
N LYS A 147 -26.53 -20.02 -23.72
CA LYS A 147 -27.00 -21.31 -24.27
C LYS A 147 -27.22 -22.38 -23.20
N ALA A 148 -26.71 -22.17 -21.99
CA ALA A 148 -26.78 -23.14 -20.90
C ALA A 148 -28.20 -23.28 -20.33
N SER A 149 -28.43 -24.29 -19.52
CA SER A 149 -29.71 -24.48 -18.80
C SER A 149 -29.85 -23.43 -17.68
N LEU A 150 -31.08 -23.15 -17.24
CA LEU A 150 -31.35 -22.27 -16.09
C LEU A 150 -30.57 -22.74 -14.86
N ALA A 151 -30.56 -24.02 -14.55
CA ALA A 151 -29.83 -24.57 -13.40
C ALA A 151 -28.33 -24.24 -13.47
N THR A 152 -27.73 -24.31 -14.65
CA THR A 152 -26.33 -23.93 -14.87
C THR A 152 -26.12 -22.42 -14.68
N ARG A 153 -27.02 -21.59 -15.20
CA ARG A 153 -26.93 -20.13 -15.02
C ARG A 153 -27.04 -19.74 -13.57
N VAL A 154 -27.97 -20.32 -12.82
CA VAL A 154 -28.11 -20.06 -11.37
C VAL A 154 -26.84 -20.47 -10.62
N LEU A 155 -26.32 -21.68 -10.90
CA LEU A 155 -25.07 -22.14 -10.26
C LEU A 155 -23.91 -21.19 -10.52
N TYR A 156 -23.72 -20.70 -11.74
CA TYR A 156 -22.69 -19.73 -12.05
C TYR A 156 -22.93 -18.37 -11.39
N SER A 157 -24.20 -17.93 -11.32
CA SER A 157 -24.54 -16.72 -10.58
C SER A 157 -24.13 -16.81 -9.11
N ASP A 158 -24.45 -17.90 -8.46
CA ASP A 158 -24.12 -18.14 -7.05
C ASP A 158 -22.60 -18.25 -6.80
N LEU A 159 -21.84 -18.68 -7.79
CA LEU A 159 -20.38 -18.78 -7.70
C LEU A 159 -19.67 -17.44 -7.98
N ILE A 160 -20.17 -16.64 -8.91
CA ILE A 160 -19.47 -15.45 -9.42
C ILE A 160 -19.93 -14.17 -8.70
N VAL A 161 -21.21 -14.04 -8.41
CA VAL A 161 -21.74 -12.78 -7.84
C VAL A 161 -21.19 -12.47 -6.45
N PRO A 162 -21.10 -13.40 -5.49
CA PRO A 162 -20.58 -13.10 -4.17
C PRO A 162 -19.14 -12.59 -4.16
N PRO A 163 -18.17 -13.20 -4.88
CA PRO A 163 -16.82 -12.64 -4.97
C PRO A 163 -16.78 -11.24 -5.57
N ILE A 164 -17.51 -10.98 -6.67
CA ILE A 164 -17.56 -9.65 -7.28
C ILE A 164 -18.13 -8.61 -6.30
N LYS A 165 -19.20 -8.97 -5.59
CA LYS A 165 -19.78 -8.09 -4.56
C LYS A 165 -18.76 -7.78 -3.46
N SER A 166 -18.02 -8.77 -3.01
CA SER A 166 -16.94 -8.58 -2.02
C SER A 166 -15.86 -7.63 -2.52
N GLU A 167 -15.45 -7.77 -3.77
CA GLU A 167 -14.45 -6.88 -4.39
C GLU A 167 -14.98 -5.44 -4.54
N ILE A 168 -16.24 -5.26 -4.88
CA ILE A 168 -16.88 -3.93 -4.95
C ILE A 168 -16.93 -3.28 -3.56
N GLU A 169 -17.28 -4.01 -2.51
CA GLU A 169 -17.30 -3.50 -1.14
C GLU A 169 -15.86 -3.17 -0.65
N TRP A 170 -14.89 -4.01 -1.00
CA TRP A 170 -13.49 -3.72 -0.72
C TRP A 170 -13.03 -2.44 -1.45
N LEU A 171 -13.33 -2.30 -2.74
CA LEU A 171 -13.02 -1.12 -3.53
C LEU A 171 -13.66 0.15 -2.94
N LYS A 172 -14.93 0.07 -2.54
CA LYS A 172 -15.63 1.16 -1.85
C LYS A 172 -14.90 1.59 -0.59
N THR A 173 -14.44 0.63 0.21
CA THR A 173 -13.67 0.88 1.43
C THR A 173 -12.32 1.53 1.11
N ALA A 174 -11.61 1.03 0.12
CA ALA A 174 -10.33 1.56 -0.32
C ALA A 174 -10.44 3.01 -0.84
N LEU A 175 -11.47 3.31 -1.61
CA LEU A 175 -11.76 4.66 -2.12
C LEU A 175 -12.32 5.62 -1.04
N SER A 176 -12.66 5.11 0.13
CA SER A 176 -13.09 5.90 1.29
C SER A 176 -11.93 6.18 2.26
N ALA A 177 -10.69 6.03 1.80
CA ALA A 177 -9.52 6.32 2.62
C ALA A 177 -9.54 7.77 3.10
N GLU A 178 -9.13 7.96 4.34
CA GLU A 178 -9.01 9.27 4.98
C GLU A 178 -7.54 9.58 5.26
N GLN A 179 -7.25 10.85 5.51
CA GLN A 179 -5.91 11.27 5.87
C GLN A 179 -5.41 10.51 7.11
N VAL A 180 -4.23 9.94 7.00
CA VAL A 180 -3.52 9.31 8.12
C VAL A 180 -2.78 10.40 8.87
N THR A 181 -3.11 10.58 10.15
CA THR A 181 -2.41 11.50 11.07
C THR A 181 -1.68 10.71 12.14
N LEU A 182 -0.81 11.36 12.90
CA LEU A 182 -0.08 10.70 13.99
C LEU A 182 -1.00 10.11 15.03
N GLU A 183 -2.16 10.75 15.30
CA GLU A 183 -3.17 10.28 16.25
C GLU A 183 -3.93 9.03 15.75
N ARG A 184 -3.89 8.78 14.45
CA ARG A 184 -4.53 7.61 13.83
C ARG A 184 -3.60 6.41 13.65
N LEU A 185 -2.32 6.57 13.96
CA LEU A 185 -1.39 5.45 13.98
C LEU A 185 -1.80 4.43 15.06
N PRO A 186 -1.44 3.14 14.92
CA PRO A 186 -1.64 2.15 15.97
C PRO A 186 -1.04 2.62 17.30
N LEU A 187 -1.78 2.42 18.41
CA LEU A 187 -1.39 2.92 19.73
C LEU A 187 0.03 2.51 20.14
N ALA A 188 0.41 1.27 19.85
CA ALA A 188 1.75 0.77 20.12
C ALA A 188 2.86 1.55 19.39
N LEU A 189 2.55 2.09 18.21
CA LEU A 189 3.48 2.93 17.46
C LEU A 189 3.49 4.36 18.01
N GLN A 190 2.32 4.91 18.32
CA GLN A 190 2.22 6.22 18.96
C GLN A 190 3.02 6.27 20.26
N GLU A 191 2.82 5.31 21.18
CA GLU A 191 3.52 5.24 22.46
C GLU A 191 5.03 5.06 22.34
N ARG A 192 5.49 4.48 21.23
CA ARG A 192 6.92 4.33 20.94
C ARG A 192 7.54 5.62 20.38
N LEU A 193 6.77 6.38 19.60
CA LEU A 193 7.27 7.57 18.89
C LEU A 193 7.03 8.87 19.65
N ILE A 194 5.94 8.92 20.42
CA ILE A 194 5.48 10.15 21.08
C ILE A 194 5.20 9.85 22.55
N ALA A 195 5.92 10.51 23.44
CA ALA A 195 5.68 10.39 24.86
C ALA A 195 4.42 11.16 25.30
N LYS A 196 3.82 10.78 26.42
CA LYS A 196 2.59 11.42 26.96
C LYS A 196 2.70 12.92 27.22
N ASN A 197 3.92 13.43 27.38
CA ASN A 197 4.20 14.85 27.56
C ASN A 197 4.47 15.62 26.26
N GLY A 198 4.19 15.02 25.10
CA GLY A 198 4.38 15.63 23.79
C GLY A 198 5.79 15.51 23.21
N ARG A 199 6.76 14.98 23.97
CA ARG A 199 8.10 14.72 23.45
C ARG A 199 8.08 13.65 22.39
N VAL A 200 8.92 13.80 21.37
CA VAL A 200 8.98 12.90 20.23
C VAL A 200 10.37 12.28 20.07
N VAL A 201 10.39 11.07 19.60
CA VAL A 201 11.61 10.30 19.35
C VAL A 201 12.12 10.60 17.94
N VAL A 202 13.39 10.96 17.83
CA VAL A 202 14.12 11.10 16.57
C VAL A 202 15.20 10.03 16.54
N THR A 203 15.23 9.26 15.47
CA THR A 203 16.22 8.20 15.27
C THR A 203 17.20 8.63 14.19
N ILE A 204 18.49 8.65 14.51
CA ILE A 204 19.56 9.12 13.63
C ILE A 204 20.44 7.92 13.30
N THR A 205 20.50 7.58 12.03
CA THR A 205 21.25 6.46 11.49
C THR A 205 22.60 6.96 10.93
N PRO A 206 23.74 6.38 11.33
CA PRO A 206 25.02 6.77 10.80
C PRO A 206 25.24 6.32 9.35
N ALA A 207 25.99 7.10 8.58
CA ALA A 207 26.34 6.81 7.19
C ALA A 207 27.38 5.68 7.06
N GLU A 208 28.19 5.49 8.10
CA GLU A 208 29.23 4.45 8.13
C GLU A 208 28.98 3.47 9.28
N ASN A 209 29.60 2.28 9.17
CA ASN A 209 29.58 1.33 10.26
C ASN A 209 30.34 1.90 11.48
N VAL A 210 29.61 2.21 12.54
CA VAL A 210 30.15 2.79 13.79
C VAL A 210 30.53 1.77 14.85
N VAL A 211 30.67 0.48 14.50
CA VAL A 211 31.18 -0.57 15.40
C VAL A 211 32.56 -0.23 15.98
N PRO A 212 33.51 0.35 15.22
CA PRO A 212 34.75 0.87 15.81
C PRO A 212 34.48 2.03 16.75
N VAL A 213 35.05 2.00 17.97
CA VAL A 213 34.85 3.03 19.02
C VAL A 213 35.20 4.45 18.52
N ASP A 214 36.21 4.58 17.66
CA ASP A 214 36.62 5.86 17.14
C ASP A 214 35.63 6.41 16.09
N ALA A 215 34.97 5.54 15.32
CA ALA A 215 33.91 5.93 14.40
C ALA A 215 32.65 6.38 15.18
N MET A 216 32.29 5.64 16.23
CA MET A 216 31.20 6.02 17.13
C MET A 216 31.44 7.36 17.81
N ARG A 217 32.68 7.64 18.28
CA ARG A 217 33.03 8.92 18.89
C ARG A 217 32.91 10.08 17.91
N ARG A 218 33.39 9.90 16.67
CA ARG A 218 33.25 10.91 15.63
C ARG A 218 31.78 11.19 15.33
N PHE A 219 31.01 10.14 15.07
CA PHE A 219 29.57 10.27 14.81
C PHE A 219 28.83 11.03 15.93
N THR A 220 29.06 10.64 17.20
CA THR A 220 28.41 11.32 18.32
C THR A 220 28.89 12.76 18.51
N ALA A 221 30.15 13.06 18.23
CA ALA A 221 30.68 14.42 18.34
C ALA A 221 30.16 15.35 17.23
N ASP A 222 29.90 14.83 16.05
CA ASP A 222 29.40 15.62 14.91
C ASP A 222 27.88 15.82 14.98
N VAL A 223 27.15 14.93 15.69
CA VAL A 223 25.68 15.00 15.84
C VAL A 223 25.25 15.78 17.08
N MET A 224 26.06 15.88 18.13
CA MET A 224 25.78 16.59 19.38
C MET A 224 26.29 18.02 19.38
#